data_496c6e992ca237bdc978ebe3c4e0a321
#
_entry.id   496c6e992ca237bdc978ebe3c4e0a321
#
_cell.length_a   1.000
_cell.length_b   1.000
_cell.length_c   1.000
_cell.angle_alpha   90.00
_cell.angle_beta   90.00
_cell.angle_gamma   90.00
#
_symmetry.space_group_name_H-M   'P 1'
#
loop_
_entity.id
_entity.type
_entity.pdbx_description
1 polymer ?
#
loop_
_entity_poly.entity_id
_entity_poly.type
_entity_poly.pdbx_seq_one_letter_code
_entity_poly.pdbx_strand_id
1 'polypeptide(L)'
;MGTLIVFGVIALIAIIYVLVGFTMVQQSETRVVERLGKYHRTLQSGINFILPIIDRARPVYSRYEKNFGGQTYVVTQLSNKIDLREQVYDFPKQSVITKDNVTTTINALLYFQIVEPVKAVYEIDNLPNAIEKLTQTTLRNVIGELELDETLTSRDTINSKLRAVLDAATNKWGVKVN
;
A
#
# COMPACT_ATOMS: atom_id res chain seq x y z
N MET A 1 52.69 1.21 19.50
CA MET A 1 52.15 1.44 18.14
C MET A 1 50.94 0.53 17.84
N GLY A 2 50.98 -0.76 18.14
CA GLY A 2 49.84 -1.65 17.86
C GLY A 2 48.51 -1.26 18.53
N THR A 3 48.55 -0.82 19.78
CA THR A 3 47.35 -0.38 20.50
C THR A 3 46.66 0.85 19.88
N LEU A 4 47.44 1.81 19.41
CA LEU A 4 46.89 3.00 18.73
C LEU A 4 46.24 2.65 17.42
N ILE A 5 46.78 1.69 16.68
CA ILE A 5 46.18 1.20 15.43
C ILE A 5 44.85 0.51 15.72
N VAL A 6 44.78 -0.33 16.75
CA VAL A 6 43.51 -1.03 17.14
C VAL A 6 42.43 -0.02 17.53
N PHE A 7 42.77 0.99 18.36
CA PHE A 7 41.80 2.04 18.70
C PHE A 7 41.36 2.85 17.49
N GLY A 8 42.27 3.14 16.57
CA GLY A 8 41.90 3.81 15.30
C GLY A 8 40.94 3.02 14.45
N VAL A 9 41.16 1.72 14.32
CA VAL A 9 40.23 0.83 13.57
C VAL A 9 38.85 0.73 14.22
N ILE A 10 38.79 0.59 15.54
CA ILE A 10 37.53 0.57 16.28
C ILE A 10 36.76 1.89 16.12
N ALA A 11 37.44 3.02 16.24
CA ALA A 11 36.87 4.34 16.06
C ALA A 11 36.31 4.51 14.62
N LEU A 12 37.07 4.08 13.61
CA LEU A 12 36.62 4.11 12.21
C LEU A 12 35.37 3.27 11.99
N ILE A 13 35.34 2.05 12.53
CA ILE A 13 34.16 1.16 12.44
C ILE A 13 32.94 1.81 13.12
N ALA A 14 33.11 2.41 14.29
CA ALA A 14 32.05 3.11 15.00
C ALA A 14 31.50 4.29 14.20
N ILE A 15 32.38 5.07 13.58
CA ILE A 15 31.98 6.20 12.72
C ILE A 15 31.18 5.69 11.51
N ILE A 16 31.65 4.66 10.82
CA ILE A 16 30.96 4.06 9.68
C ILE A 16 29.58 3.54 10.12
N TYR A 17 29.50 2.88 11.26
CA TYR A 17 28.25 2.35 11.81
C TYR A 17 27.23 3.46 12.07
N VAL A 18 27.67 4.58 12.63
CA VAL A 18 26.79 5.74 12.86
C VAL A 18 26.34 6.36 11.54
N LEU A 19 27.23 6.53 10.56
CA LEU A 19 26.91 7.12 9.28
C LEU A 19 25.91 6.27 8.47
N VAL A 20 26.04 4.94 8.48
CA VAL A 20 25.13 4.01 7.81
C VAL A 20 23.76 3.97 8.51
N GLY A 21 23.70 4.28 9.81
CA GLY A 21 22.46 4.33 10.57
C GLY A 21 21.52 5.48 10.19
N PHE A 22 22.03 6.54 9.55
CA PHE A 22 21.17 7.64 9.13
C PHE A 22 20.35 7.28 7.90
N THR A 23 19.06 7.44 8.02
CA THR A 23 18.09 7.18 6.96
C THR A 23 17.19 8.40 6.79
N MET A 24 17.07 8.88 5.56
CA MET A 24 16.17 9.96 5.20
C MET A 24 14.84 9.38 4.68
N VAL A 25 13.74 9.87 5.21
CA VAL A 25 12.37 9.55 4.77
C VAL A 25 11.77 10.81 4.15
N GLN A 26 11.24 10.70 2.94
CA GLN A 26 10.66 11.82 2.22
C GLN A 26 9.32 12.22 2.85
N GLN A 27 8.90 13.46 2.60
CA GLN A 27 7.58 13.93 3.03
C GLN A 27 6.48 13.08 2.37
N SER A 28 5.43 12.79 3.13
CA SER A 28 4.34 11.90 2.72
C SER A 28 4.72 10.42 2.54
N GLU A 29 5.96 10.04 2.88
CA GLU A 29 6.37 8.65 3.00
C GLU A 29 6.55 8.27 4.46
N THR A 30 6.44 6.98 4.74
CA THR A 30 6.78 6.40 6.04
C THR A 30 7.41 5.04 5.86
N ARG A 31 8.12 4.56 6.89
CA ARG A 31 8.67 3.21 6.94
C ARG A 31 8.38 2.57 8.28
N VAL A 32 7.93 1.34 8.25
CA VAL A 32 7.75 0.53 9.46
C VAL A 32 9.04 -0.23 9.72
N VAL A 33 9.59 -0.05 10.92
CA VAL A 33 10.86 -0.67 11.32
C VAL A 33 10.60 -1.76 12.35
N GLU A 34 11.15 -2.92 12.08
CA GLU A 34 11.21 -4.07 12.97
C GLU A 34 12.59 -4.14 13.63
N ARG A 35 12.60 -4.47 14.91
CA ARG A 35 13.82 -4.80 15.67
C ARG A 35 13.74 -6.27 16.07
N LEU A 36 14.68 -7.08 15.56
CA LEU A 36 14.71 -8.52 15.82
C LEU A 36 13.38 -9.23 15.56
N GLY A 37 12.67 -8.82 14.48
CA GLY A 37 11.39 -9.42 14.07
C GLY A 37 10.15 -8.89 14.79
N LYS A 38 10.28 -7.92 15.70
CA LYS A 38 9.12 -7.25 16.34
C LYS A 38 8.98 -5.83 15.83
N TYR A 39 7.75 -5.36 15.68
CA TYR A 39 7.49 -3.94 15.45
C TYR A 39 8.19 -3.10 16.52
N HIS A 40 8.97 -2.13 16.09
CA HIS A 40 9.68 -1.23 16.97
C HIS A 40 9.13 0.19 16.87
N ARG A 41 9.11 0.76 15.67
CA ARG A 41 8.59 2.11 15.43
C ARG A 41 8.31 2.37 13.96
N THR A 42 7.57 3.43 13.71
CA THR A 42 7.31 3.97 12.38
C THR A 42 8.17 5.22 12.19
N LEU A 43 8.97 5.25 11.11
CA LEU A 43 9.80 6.41 10.76
C LEU A 43 8.94 7.44 10.04
N GLN A 44 8.85 8.62 10.62
CA GLN A 44 8.20 9.77 9.99
C GLN A 44 9.15 10.47 9.02
N SER A 45 8.62 11.38 8.20
CA SER A 45 9.40 12.22 7.29
C SER A 45 10.52 12.97 8.02
N GLY A 46 11.67 13.07 7.35
CA GLY A 46 12.86 13.71 7.88
C GLY A 46 14.03 12.75 8.10
N ILE A 47 15.01 13.19 8.88
CA ILE A 47 16.18 12.40 9.21
C ILE A 47 15.85 11.48 10.39
N ASN A 48 16.07 10.19 10.18
CA ASN A 48 15.87 9.16 11.18
C ASN A 48 17.18 8.38 11.37
N PHE A 49 17.37 7.85 12.57
CA PHE A 49 18.50 6.98 12.87
C PHE A 49 17.99 5.57 13.16
N ILE A 50 18.50 4.57 12.45
CA ILE A 50 18.22 3.15 12.64
C ILE A 50 19.53 2.42 12.96
N LEU A 51 19.45 1.35 13.74
CA LEU A 51 20.59 0.51 14.06
C LEU A 51 20.77 -0.55 12.95
N PRO A 52 21.79 -0.43 12.06
CA PRO A 52 21.83 -1.21 10.81
C PRO A 52 21.84 -2.73 10.99
N ILE A 53 22.29 -3.25 12.12
CA ILE A 53 22.40 -4.69 12.39
C ILE A 53 21.08 -5.28 12.89
N ILE A 54 20.37 -4.56 13.76
CA ILE A 54 19.22 -5.07 14.49
C ILE A 54 17.87 -4.52 14.00
N ASP A 55 17.87 -3.34 13.36
CA ASP A 55 16.69 -2.70 12.82
C ASP A 55 16.59 -2.96 11.30
N ARG A 56 15.42 -3.38 10.87
CA ARG A 56 15.13 -3.57 9.44
C ARG A 56 13.81 -2.91 9.08
N ALA A 57 13.81 -2.17 7.97
CA ALA A 57 12.56 -1.68 7.40
C ALA A 57 11.79 -2.87 6.80
N ARG A 58 10.54 -3.05 7.21
CA ARG A 58 9.67 -4.11 6.71
C ARG A 58 9.31 -3.83 5.25
N PRO A 59 9.59 -4.74 4.31
CA PRO A 59 9.17 -4.58 2.93
C PRO A 59 7.65 -4.79 2.82
N VAL A 60 7.01 -3.97 2.00
CA VAL A 60 5.58 -4.02 1.69
C VAL A 60 5.38 -4.07 0.19
N TYR A 61 4.30 -4.69 -0.25
CA TYR A 61 3.91 -4.65 -1.65
C TYR A 61 3.39 -3.26 -2.00
N SER A 62 3.99 -2.65 -3.02
CA SER A 62 3.57 -1.37 -3.58
C SER A 62 3.33 -1.53 -5.08
N ARG A 63 2.29 -0.89 -5.58
CA ARG A 63 1.92 -0.90 -7.00
C ARG A 63 2.49 0.34 -7.66
N TYR A 64 3.19 0.15 -8.75
CA TYR A 64 3.75 1.24 -9.56
C TYR A 64 3.34 1.08 -11.01
N GLU A 65 3.08 2.20 -11.66
CA GLU A 65 2.90 2.25 -13.10
C GLU A 65 4.24 2.52 -13.76
N LYS A 66 4.64 1.66 -14.67
CA LYS A 66 5.83 1.83 -15.49
C LYS A 66 5.43 1.97 -16.95
N ASN A 67 5.85 3.06 -17.57
CA ASN A 67 5.71 3.27 -19.01
C ASN A 67 6.93 2.66 -19.71
N PHE A 68 6.70 1.67 -20.54
CA PHE A 68 7.72 1.07 -21.38
C PHE A 68 7.21 0.97 -22.81
N GLY A 69 7.91 1.62 -23.75
CA GLY A 69 7.54 1.59 -25.17
C GLY A 69 6.17 2.19 -25.50
N GLY A 70 5.68 3.16 -24.72
CA GLY A 70 4.37 3.80 -24.92
C GLY A 70 3.18 3.01 -24.31
N GLN A 71 3.45 1.89 -23.65
CA GLN A 71 2.44 1.14 -22.90
C GLN A 71 2.69 1.27 -21.41
N THR A 72 1.62 1.47 -20.64
CA THR A 72 1.65 1.53 -19.17
C THR A 72 1.46 0.14 -18.60
N TYR A 73 2.46 -0.33 -17.89
CA TYR A 73 2.40 -1.61 -17.16
C TYR A 73 2.29 -1.35 -15.66
N VAL A 74 1.37 -2.05 -15.04
CA VAL A 74 1.23 -2.06 -13.58
C VAL A 74 2.14 -3.15 -13.02
N VAL A 75 3.11 -2.74 -12.18
CA VAL A 75 4.06 -3.64 -11.55
C VAL A 75 3.90 -3.56 -10.05
N THR A 76 3.63 -4.71 -9.43
CA THR A 76 3.66 -4.84 -7.97
C THR A 76 5.05 -5.30 -7.55
N GLN A 77 5.73 -4.51 -6.73
CA GLN A 77 7.06 -4.85 -6.23
C GLN A 77 7.17 -4.56 -4.72
N LEU A 78 8.12 -5.24 -4.08
CA LEU A 78 8.43 -4.98 -2.67
C LEU A 78 9.16 -3.64 -2.54
N SER A 79 8.68 -2.80 -1.63
CA SER A 79 9.26 -1.50 -1.28
C SER A 79 9.36 -1.39 0.24
N ASN A 80 10.40 -0.75 0.73
CA ASN A 80 10.54 -0.42 2.15
C ASN A 80 9.87 0.91 2.53
N LYS A 81 9.16 1.50 1.58
CA LYS A 81 8.50 2.80 1.72
C LYS A 81 7.00 2.63 1.55
N ILE A 82 6.24 3.32 2.38
CA ILE A 82 4.78 3.38 2.34
C ILE A 82 4.41 4.81 2.00
N ASP A 83 3.71 5.03 0.91
CA ASP A 83 3.20 6.34 0.50
C ASP A 83 1.89 6.61 1.23
N LEU A 84 1.80 7.75 1.90
CA LEU A 84 0.63 8.18 2.68
C LEU A 84 -0.30 9.12 1.88
N ARG A 85 0.05 9.43 0.64
CA ARG A 85 -0.81 10.22 -0.24
C ARG A 85 -1.99 9.39 -0.71
N GLU A 86 -3.03 10.06 -1.14
CA GLU A 86 -4.12 9.41 -1.85
C GLU A 86 -3.61 8.77 -3.15
N GLN A 87 -3.97 7.52 -3.35
CA GLN A 87 -3.59 6.72 -4.52
C GLN A 87 -4.84 6.37 -5.31
N VAL A 88 -4.67 6.23 -6.62
CA VAL A 88 -5.74 5.84 -7.54
C VAL A 88 -5.40 4.47 -8.12
N TYR A 89 -6.33 3.54 -8.02
CA TYR A 89 -6.22 2.25 -8.71
C TYR A 89 -7.26 2.18 -9.81
N ASP A 90 -6.80 2.02 -11.04
CA ASP A 90 -7.62 1.66 -12.18
C ASP A 90 -7.66 0.13 -12.29
N PHE A 91 -8.87 -0.43 -12.20
CA PHE A 91 -9.07 -1.86 -12.30
C PHE A 91 -9.42 -2.24 -13.74
N PRO A 92 -8.93 -3.41 -14.20
CA PRO A 92 -9.25 -3.88 -15.53
C PRO A 92 -10.76 -4.09 -15.68
N LYS A 93 -11.26 -3.87 -16.89
CA LYS A 93 -12.66 -4.12 -17.25
C LYS A 93 -13.08 -5.52 -16.87
N GLN A 94 -14.25 -5.66 -16.25
CA GLN A 94 -14.83 -6.92 -15.83
C GLN A 94 -16.20 -7.13 -16.45
N SER A 95 -16.46 -8.34 -16.90
CA SER A 95 -17.80 -8.77 -17.28
C SER A 95 -18.56 -9.21 -16.02
N VAL A 96 -19.72 -8.65 -15.82
CA VAL A 96 -20.65 -8.96 -14.73
C VAL A 96 -22.04 -9.25 -15.31
N ILE A 97 -22.84 -9.99 -14.56
CA ILE A 97 -24.22 -10.33 -14.94
C ILE A 97 -25.13 -9.57 -14.00
N THR A 98 -26.06 -8.82 -14.55
CA THR A 98 -27.10 -8.09 -13.83
C THR A 98 -28.22 -9.03 -13.36
N LYS A 99 -29.10 -8.54 -12.51
CA LYS A 99 -30.24 -9.29 -11.96
C LYS A 99 -31.21 -9.83 -13.04
N ASP A 100 -31.37 -9.07 -14.11
CA ASP A 100 -32.18 -9.45 -15.31
C ASP A 100 -31.42 -10.33 -16.33
N ASN A 101 -30.27 -10.92 -15.88
CA ASN A 101 -29.47 -11.86 -16.64
C ASN A 101 -28.79 -11.26 -17.90
N VAL A 102 -28.51 -9.96 -17.90
CA VAL A 102 -27.77 -9.29 -18.97
C VAL A 102 -26.30 -9.22 -18.62
N THR A 103 -25.42 -9.60 -19.54
CA THR A 103 -23.98 -9.44 -19.38
C THR A 103 -23.57 -8.01 -19.74
N THR A 104 -22.95 -7.30 -18.80
CA THR A 104 -22.40 -5.98 -19.03
C THR A 104 -20.92 -5.94 -18.66
N THR A 105 -20.17 -4.97 -19.20
CA THR A 105 -18.74 -4.77 -18.89
C THR A 105 -18.58 -3.48 -18.13
N ILE A 106 -17.93 -3.56 -16.97
CA ILE A 106 -17.76 -2.43 -16.07
C ILE A 106 -16.28 -2.21 -15.82
N ASN A 107 -15.90 -0.93 -15.68
CA ASN A 107 -14.62 -0.49 -15.18
C ASN A 107 -14.82 0.30 -13.87
N ALA A 108 -13.86 0.24 -12.95
CA ALA A 108 -13.89 0.97 -11.70
C ALA A 108 -12.55 1.64 -11.42
N LEU A 109 -12.64 2.85 -10.87
CA LEU A 109 -11.52 3.57 -10.28
C LEU A 109 -11.75 3.65 -8.78
N LEU A 110 -10.71 3.40 -8.00
CA LEU A 110 -10.77 3.49 -6.55
C LEU A 110 -9.72 4.47 -6.07
N TYR A 111 -10.17 5.44 -5.28
CA TYR A 111 -9.31 6.34 -4.53
C TYR A 111 -9.18 5.83 -3.11
N PHE A 112 -7.96 5.70 -2.62
CA PHE A 112 -7.72 5.28 -1.26
C PHE A 112 -6.45 5.90 -0.69
N GLN A 113 -6.38 5.94 0.63
CA GLN A 113 -5.24 6.49 1.36
C GLN A 113 -4.89 5.57 2.53
N ILE A 114 -3.60 5.32 2.74
CA ILE A 114 -3.11 4.60 3.92
C ILE A 114 -3.06 5.58 5.09
N VAL A 115 -3.90 5.37 6.09
CA VAL A 115 -4.00 6.22 7.29
C VAL A 115 -3.19 5.64 8.44
N GLU A 116 -3.22 4.31 8.60
CA GLU A 116 -2.51 3.58 9.64
C GLU A 116 -1.50 2.60 9.03
N PRO A 117 -0.25 3.05 8.77
CA PRO A 117 0.76 2.23 8.09
C PRO A 117 1.08 0.91 8.79
N VAL A 118 0.99 0.88 10.11
CA VAL A 118 1.26 -0.33 10.91
C VAL A 118 0.22 -1.41 10.60
N LYS A 119 -1.06 -1.06 10.55
CA LYS A 119 -2.12 -2.00 10.18
C LYS A 119 -1.98 -2.46 8.75
N ALA A 120 -1.65 -1.54 7.82
CA ALA A 120 -1.44 -1.87 6.41
C ALA A 120 -0.29 -2.86 6.18
N VAL A 121 0.65 -2.97 7.12
CA VAL A 121 1.80 -3.89 7.05
C VAL A 121 1.54 -5.22 7.71
N TYR A 122 0.81 -5.25 8.83
CA TYR A 122 0.69 -6.46 9.66
C TYR A 122 -0.67 -7.16 9.56
N GLU A 123 -1.73 -6.43 9.20
CA GLU A 123 -3.08 -7.03 9.11
C GLU A 123 -3.36 -7.65 7.74
N ILE A 124 -2.55 -7.30 6.71
CA ILE A 124 -2.71 -7.81 5.35
C ILE A 124 -1.34 -8.00 4.67
N ASP A 125 -1.12 -9.14 4.04
CA ASP A 125 0.16 -9.42 3.39
C ASP A 125 0.35 -8.60 2.11
N ASN A 126 -0.64 -8.62 1.23
CA ASN A 126 -0.58 -7.92 -0.07
C ASN A 126 -1.76 -6.96 -0.21
N LEU A 127 -1.62 -5.77 0.36
CA LEU A 127 -2.65 -4.75 0.36
C LEU A 127 -3.17 -4.39 -1.04
N PRO A 128 -2.31 -4.13 -2.07
CA PRO A 128 -2.79 -3.83 -3.41
C PRO A 128 -3.69 -4.91 -4.00
N ASN A 129 -3.28 -6.16 -3.89
CA ASN A 129 -4.04 -7.29 -4.41
C ASN A 129 -5.34 -7.51 -3.63
N ALA A 130 -5.31 -7.33 -2.31
CA ALA A 130 -6.50 -7.48 -1.47
C ALA A 130 -7.55 -6.41 -1.79
N ILE A 131 -7.15 -5.14 -1.94
CA ILE A 131 -8.05 -4.06 -2.35
C ILE A 131 -8.64 -4.36 -3.74
N GLU A 132 -7.82 -4.80 -4.70
CA GLU A 132 -8.29 -5.15 -6.03
C GLU A 132 -9.36 -6.25 -5.98
N LYS A 133 -9.08 -7.36 -5.31
CA LYS A 133 -10.01 -8.49 -5.23
C LYS A 133 -11.29 -8.15 -4.48
N LEU A 134 -11.17 -7.40 -3.40
CA LEU A 134 -12.32 -6.93 -2.64
C LEU A 134 -13.23 -6.04 -3.49
N THR A 135 -12.63 -5.06 -4.19
CA THR A 135 -13.38 -4.15 -5.07
C THR A 135 -14.08 -4.90 -6.20
N GLN A 136 -13.36 -5.81 -6.86
CA GLN A 136 -13.90 -6.64 -7.93
C GLN A 136 -15.10 -7.48 -7.48
N THR A 137 -14.98 -8.11 -6.31
CA THR A 137 -16.03 -8.96 -5.76
C THR A 137 -17.24 -8.14 -5.32
N THR A 138 -16.99 -7.01 -4.64
CA THR A 138 -18.07 -6.12 -4.18
C THR A 138 -18.82 -5.50 -5.36
N LEU A 139 -18.09 -5.06 -6.38
CA LEU A 139 -18.68 -4.51 -7.60
C LEU A 139 -19.60 -5.54 -8.29
N ARG A 140 -19.10 -6.78 -8.44
CA ARG A 140 -19.91 -7.86 -9.01
C ARG A 140 -21.19 -8.12 -8.22
N ASN A 141 -21.10 -8.13 -6.89
CA ASN A 141 -22.26 -8.36 -6.03
C ASN A 141 -23.27 -7.21 -6.15
N VAL A 142 -22.82 -5.97 -6.05
CA VAL A 142 -23.69 -4.78 -6.11
C VAL A 142 -24.42 -4.71 -7.47
N ILE A 143 -23.70 -4.96 -8.57
CA ILE A 143 -24.32 -4.94 -9.90
C ILE A 143 -25.25 -6.14 -10.12
N GLY A 144 -24.90 -7.31 -9.60
CA GLY A 144 -25.76 -8.50 -9.66
C GLY A 144 -27.10 -8.38 -8.92
N GLU A 145 -27.22 -7.40 -8.02
CA GLU A 145 -28.48 -7.07 -7.34
C GLU A 145 -29.39 -6.13 -8.14
N LEU A 146 -28.86 -5.47 -9.19
CA LEU A 146 -29.54 -4.43 -9.95
C LEU A 146 -29.92 -4.90 -11.36
N GLU A 147 -30.97 -4.34 -11.89
CA GLU A 147 -31.32 -4.48 -13.31
C GLU A 147 -30.44 -3.57 -14.18
N LEU A 148 -30.31 -3.87 -15.48
CA LEU A 148 -29.43 -3.12 -16.38
C LEU A 148 -29.77 -1.62 -16.36
N ASP A 149 -31.02 -1.26 -16.44
CA ASP A 149 -31.49 0.13 -16.44
C ASP A 149 -31.14 0.84 -15.13
N GLU A 150 -31.24 0.13 -14.00
CA GLU A 150 -30.85 0.64 -12.69
C GLU A 150 -29.33 0.88 -12.60
N THR A 151 -28.52 0.02 -13.21
CA THR A 151 -27.07 0.18 -13.22
C THR A 151 -26.61 1.45 -13.97
N LEU A 152 -27.38 1.85 -14.99
CA LEU A 152 -27.08 3.05 -15.78
C LEU A 152 -27.54 4.35 -15.08
N THR A 153 -28.63 4.28 -14.34
CA THR A 153 -29.28 5.45 -13.72
C THR A 153 -28.89 5.70 -12.27
N SER A 154 -28.45 4.66 -11.55
CA SER A 154 -28.26 4.69 -10.09
C SER A 154 -26.78 4.72 -9.66
N ARG A 155 -25.91 5.42 -10.40
CA ARG A 155 -24.46 5.47 -10.14
C ARG A 155 -24.14 5.89 -8.71
N ASP A 156 -24.82 6.90 -8.17
CA ASP A 156 -24.56 7.40 -6.82
C ASP A 156 -24.92 6.36 -5.75
N THR A 157 -25.99 5.61 -5.96
CA THR A 157 -26.40 4.51 -5.07
C THR A 157 -25.39 3.37 -5.11
N ILE A 158 -24.91 3.01 -6.30
CA ILE A 158 -23.88 1.99 -6.49
C ILE A 158 -22.59 2.41 -5.77
N ASN A 159 -22.12 3.64 -6.01
CA ASN A 159 -20.92 4.16 -5.39
C ASN A 159 -21.04 4.21 -3.86
N SER A 160 -22.19 4.61 -3.33
CA SER A 160 -22.44 4.65 -1.88
C SER A 160 -22.42 3.25 -1.26
N LYS A 161 -23.03 2.26 -1.89
CA LYS A 161 -23.00 0.86 -1.46
C LYS A 161 -21.58 0.28 -1.51
N LEU A 162 -20.87 0.49 -2.62
CA LEU A 162 -19.49 0.06 -2.79
C LEU A 162 -18.60 0.65 -1.71
N ARG A 163 -18.66 1.96 -1.51
CA ARG A 163 -17.88 2.67 -0.49
C ARG A 163 -18.14 2.11 0.90
N ALA A 164 -19.39 1.93 1.30
CA ALA A 164 -19.76 1.41 2.61
C ALA A 164 -19.14 0.02 2.89
N VAL A 165 -19.21 -0.88 1.91
CA VAL A 165 -18.65 -2.23 2.03
C VAL A 165 -17.12 -2.21 2.03
N LEU A 166 -16.51 -1.41 1.15
CA LEU A 166 -15.06 -1.29 1.05
C LEU A 166 -14.49 -0.67 2.32
N ASP A 167 -15.05 0.43 2.82
CA ASP A 167 -14.61 1.08 4.05
C ASP A 167 -14.68 0.13 5.26
N ALA A 168 -15.76 -0.61 5.40
CA ALA A 168 -15.90 -1.55 6.51
C ALA A 168 -14.82 -2.63 6.53
N ALA A 169 -14.37 -3.07 5.36
CA ALA A 169 -13.31 -4.07 5.23
C ALA A 169 -11.91 -3.46 5.35
N THR A 170 -11.66 -2.32 4.68
CA THR A 170 -10.33 -1.70 4.59
C THR A 170 -9.92 -0.96 5.86
N ASN A 171 -10.88 -0.55 6.71
CA ASN A 171 -10.59 0.03 8.02
C ASN A 171 -9.74 -0.90 8.90
N LYS A 172 -9.93 -2.22 8.79
CA LYS A 172 -9.12 -3.22 9.51
C LYS A 172 -7.66 -3.16 9.08
N TRP A 173 -7.40 -2.79 7.83
CA TRP A 173 -6.06 -2.66 7.26
C TRP A 173 -5.49 -1.25 7.39
N GLY A 174 -6.19 -0.35 8.08
CA GLY A 174 -5.75 1.04 8.25
C GLY A 174 -5.79 1.86 6.95
N VAL A 175 -6.70 1.53 6.04
CA VAL A 175 -6.89 2.18 4.75
C VAL A 175 -8.26 2.82 4.71
N LYS A 176 -8.31 4.06 4.22
CA LYS A 176 -9.55 4.79 3.96
C LYS A 176 -9.82 4.81 2.46
N VAL A 177 -11.04 4.52 2.07
CA VAL A 177 -11.53 4.59 0.68
C VAL A 177 -12.37 5.86 0.51
N ASN A 178 -12.20 6.55 -0.63
CA ASN A 178 -12.92 7.79 -0.97
C ASN A 178 -13.82 7.60 -2.20
#